data_6f0c19f230f68877de6c5f0b4627989b
#
_entry.id   6f0c19f230f68877de6c5f0b4627989b
#
_cell.length_a   1.000
_cell.length_b   1.000
_cell.length_c   1.000
_cell.angle_alpha   90.00
_cell.angle_beta   90.00
_cell.angle_gamma   90.00
#
_symmetry.space_group_name_H-M   'P 1'
#
loop_
_entity.id
_entity.type
_entity.pdbx_description
1 polymer ?
#
loop_
_entity_poly.entity_id
_entity_poly.type
_entity_poly.pdbx_seq_one_letter_code
_entity_poly.pdbx_strand_id
1 'polypeptide(L)'
;MCMKKFFLKIGFAIVFFSILIWGVYYVLHCMSKKYNELSNGNDNVFVWGDSQMFQGLDVSLLEKIIGKQILTSAEHGAGIYDFLVCEKNIPNNSVCIVSFPECALLRNPLSDNNRTGFEWSCILELFKSGCPLDECQSIVGLNQKSIFYKVFRKGHSLYPYSDTLVYPEPLPLWRSLFEDEKDWFSWKANSYKKGIQYLVDKRSQIILVQFPFDKQIESFACNSVNRHLTDSLKNVIIKDYALDYEKIVLNGDSLLMHDLSHMNEVGARLLTAEVASVLQIDTVNNHFIEVIIR
;
A
#
# COMPACT_ATOMS: atom_id res chain seq x y z
N MET A 1 -23.00 -20.16 -50.05
CA MET A 1 -23.13 -21.12 -48.92
C MET A 1 -21.85 -21.22 -48.05
N CYS A 2 -20.68 -20.84 -48.53
CA CYS A 2 -19.41 -20.94 -47.78
C CYS A 2 -19.24 -19.89 -46.66
N MET A 3 -19.63 -18.62 -46.90
CA MET A 3 -19.43 -17.51 -45.96
C MET A 3 -20.19 -17.69 -44.66
N LYS A 4 -21.46 -18.11 -44.68
CA LYS A 4 -22.26 -18.33 -43.44
C LYS A 4 -21.62 -19.42 -42.54
N LYS A 5 -21.10 -20.49 -43.13
CA LYS A 5 -20.41 -21.54 -42.37
C LYS A 5 -19.07 -21.06 -41.77
N PHE A 6 -18.38 -20.15 -42.47
CA PHE A 6 -17.15 -19.53 -41.98
C PHE A 6 -17.39 -18.63 -40.77
N PHE A 7 -18.37 -17.72 -40.86
CA PHE A 7 -18.72 -16.85 -39.71
C PHE A 7 -19.26 -17.63 -38.52
N LEU A 8 -20.00 -18.73 -38.74
CA LEU A 8 -20.47 -19.60 -37.66
C LEU A 8 -19.30 -20.27 -36.94
N LYS A 9 -18.26 -20.74 -37.66
CA LYS A 9 -17.06 -21.33 -37.07
C LYS A 9 -16.24 -20.31 -36.28
N ILE A 10 -16.10 -19.09 -36.79
CA ILE A 10 -15.42 -17.99 -36.04
C ILE A 10 -16.20 -17.66 -34.78
N GLY A 11 -17.51 -17.49 -34.88
CA GLY A 11 -18.35 -17.22 -33.70
C GLY A 11 -18.24 -18.33 -32.66
N PHE A 12 -18.23 -19.60 -33.10
CA PHE A 12 -18.04 -20.74 -32.19
C PHE A 12 -16.65 -20.77 -31.55
N ALA A 13 -15.61 -20.45 -32.32
CA ALA A 13 -14.24 -20.35 -31.81
C ALA A 13 -14.11 -19.23 -30.77
N ILE A 14 -14.67 -18.06 -31.03
CA ILE A 14 -14.65 -16.92 -30.08
C ILE A 14 -15.34 -17.30 -28.78
N VAL A 15 -16.55 -17.90 -28.85
CA VAL A 15 -17.29 -18.31 -27.67
C VAL A 15 -16.54 -19.39 -26.89
N PHE A 16 -15.97 -20.39 -27.59
CA PHE A 16 -15.19 -21.45 -26.97
C PHE A 16 -13.95 -20.92 -26.25
N PHE A 17 -13.17 -20.05 -26.91
CA PHE A 17 -12.00 -19.42 -26.28
C PHE A 17 -12.37 -18.51 -25.12
N SER A 18 -13.49 -17.78 -25.22
CA SER A 18 -13.99 -16.96 -24.11
C SER A 18 -14.35 -17.82 -22.89
N ILE A 19 -15.04 -18.96 -23.10
CA ILE A 19 -15.38 -19.89 -22.01
C ILE A 19 -14.10 -20.50 -21.42
N LEU A 20 -13.14 -20.88 -22.25
CA LEU A 20 -11.87 -21.44 -21.80
C LEU A 20 -11.08 -20.45 -20.95
N ILE A 21 -10.95 -19.20 -21.43
CA ILE A 21 -10.30 -18.12 -20.70
C ILE A 21 -11.02 -17.86 -19.36
N TRP A 22 -12.34 -17.80 -19.37
CA TRP A 22 -13.15 -17.65 -18.18
C TRP A 22 -12.98 -18.78 -17.18
N GLY A 23 -12.94 -20.02 -17.68
CA GLY A 23 -12.73 -21.22 -16.86
C GLY A 23 -11.36 -21.22 -16.20
N VAL A 24 -10.30 -20.93 -16.96
CA VAL A 24 -8.94 -20.80 -16.42
C VAL A 24 -8.88 -19.68 -15.39
N TYR A 25 -9.43 -18.51 -15.71
CA TYR A 25 -9.51 -17.37 -14.78
C TYR A 25 -10.22 -17.77 -13.48
N TYR A 26 -11.39 -18.42 -13.57
CA TYR A 26 -12.15 -18.83 -12.39
C TYR A 26 -11.36 -19.78 -11.49
N VAL A 27 -10.69 -20.77 -12.08
CA VAL A 27 -9.84 -21.71 -11.33
C VAL A 27 -8.69 -20.96 -10.62
N LEU A 28 -8.01 -20.07 -11.34
CA LEU A 28 -6.91 -19.28 -10.77
C LEU A 28 -7.40 -18.34 -9.63
N HIS A 29 -8.56 -17.72 -9.81
CA HIS A 29 -9.18 -16.89 -8.78
C HIS A 29 -9.53 -17.70 -7.52
N CYS A 30 -10.17 -18.89 -7.68
CA CYS A 30 -10.50 -19.77 -6.57
C CYS A 30 -9.23 -20.24 -5.82
N MET A 31 -8.17 -20.59 -6.55
CA MET A 31 -6.88 -20.98 -5.96
C MET A 31 -6.25 -19.83 -5.19
N SER A 32 -6.21 -18.63 -5.78
CA SER A 32 -5.69 -17.43 -5.12
C SER A 32 -6.47 -17.09 -3.84
N LYS A 33 -7.80 -17.12 -3.92
CA LYS A 33 -8.67 -16.87 -2.77
C LYS A 33 -8.41 -17.87 -1.65
N LYS A 34 -8.39 -19.16 -1.95
CA LYS A 34 -8.09 -20.21 -0.96
C LYS A 34 -6.69 -20.06 -0.35
N TYR A 35 -5.72 -19.64 -1.14
CA TYR A 35 -4.36 -19.41 -0.66
C TYR A 35 -4.25 -18.18 0.27
N ASN A 36 -5.11 -17.17 0.03
CA ASN A 36 -5.14 -15.93 0.80
C ASN A 36 -6.18 -15.94 1.93
N GLU A 37 -6.96 -17.03 2.12
CA GLU A 37 -7.87 -17.14 3.25
C GLU A 37 -7.10 -17.00 4.56
N LEU A 38 -7.40 -15.90 5.27
CA LEU A 38 -6.86 -15.64 6.59
C LEU A 38 -7.63 -16.51 7.60
N SER A 39 -6.93 -17.17 8.49
CA SER A 39 -7.58 -17.81 9.64
C SER A 39 -8.39 -16.76 10.42
N ASN A 40 -9.64 -17.02 10.69
CA ASN A 40 -10.64 -16.15 11.32
C ASN A 40 -10.28 -15.77 12.79
N GLY A 41 -9.09 -15.28 13.05
CA GLY A 41 -8.72 -14.71 14.33
C GLY A 41 -9.08 -13.22 14.37
N ASN A 42 -10.16 -12.86 15.07
CA ASN A 42 -10.56 -11.46 15.27
C ASN A 42 -9.53 -10.62 16.06
N ASP A 43 -8.42 -11.21 16.49
CA ASP A 43 -7.39 -10.57 17.31
C ASP A 43 -6.14 -10.16 16.52
N ASN A 44 -6.15 -10.31 15.20
CA ASN A 44 -5.00 -9.97 14.38
C ASN A 44 -4.97 -8.48 14.05
N VAL A 45 -3.76 -7.92 14.02
CA VAL A 45 -3.50 -6.59 13.48
C VAL A 45 -2.97 -6.74 12.06
N PHE A 46 -3.51 -5.98 11.13
CA PHE A 46 -3.12 -6.00 9.72
C PHE A 46 -2.27 -4.80 9.39
N VAL A 47 -1.13 -5.02 8.76
CA VAL A 47 -0.21 -3.96 8.35
C VAL A 47 -0.06 -3.98 6.84
N TRP A 48 -0.33 -2.84 6.19
CA TRP A 48 -0.05 -2.63 4.79
C TRP A 48 0.80 -1.38 4.59
N GLY A 49 1.71 -1.43 3.63
CA GLY A 49 2.49 -0.29 3.20
C GLY A 49 3.55 -0.62 2.17
N ASP A 50 4.19 0.42 1.68
CA ASP A 50 5.35 0.34 0.79
C ASP A 50 6.65 0.08 1.57
N SER A 51 7.78 0.39 0.94
CA SER A 51 9.10 0.19 1.55
C SER A 51 9.31 1.00 2.83
N GLN A 52 8.68 2.16 2.97
CA GLN A 52 8.77 2.97 4.19
C GLN A 52 8.12 2.26 5.38
N MET A 53 6.93 1.68 5.19
CA MET A 53 6.28 0.86 6.23
C MET A 53 7.07 -0.42 6.51
N PHE A 54 7.55 -1.09 5.46
CA PHE A 54 8.30 -2.34 5.58
C PHE A 54 9.58 -2.18 6.40
N GLN A 55 10.25 -1.05 6.30
CA GLN A 55 11.49 -0.72 7.00
C GLN A 55 11.27 0.13 8.26
N GLY A 56 10.19 0.89 8.31
CA GLY A 56 9.92 1.85 9.38
C GLY A 56 9.11 1.27 10.55
N LEU A 57 8.61 0.03 10.47
CA LEU A 57 7.86 -0.59 11.55
C LEU A 57 8.48 -1.94 11.94
N ASP A 58 8.98 -2.06 13.17
CA ASP A 58 9.44 -3.34 13.73
C ASP A 58 8.22 -4.17 14.16
N VAL A 59 7.76 -5.00 13.23
CA VAL A 59 6.57 -5.84 13.43
C VAL A 59 6.75 -6.78 14.62
N SER A 60 7.95 -7.34 14.83
CA SER A 60 8.22 -8.26 15.96
C SER A 60 8.16 -7.54 17.30
N LEU A 61 8.68 -6.32 17.36
CA LEU A 61 8.57 -5.48 18.55
C LEU A 61 7.11 -5.08 18.81
N LEU A 62 6.38 -4.70 17.77
CA LEU A 62 4.98 -4.35 17.87
C LEU A 62 4.13 -5.51 18.41
N GLU A 63 4.28 -6.72 17.84
CA GLU A 63 3.63 -7.96 18.35
C GLU A 63 3.89 -8.16 19.84
N LYS A 64 5.15 -7.98 20.25
CA LYS A 64 5.56 -8.14 21.66
C LYS A 64 4.90 -7.11 22.58
N ILE A 65 4.78 -5.85 22.14
CA ILE A 65 4.22 -4.78 22.96
C ILE A 65 2.70 -4.92 23.09
N ILE A 66 2.00 -5.17 21.97
CA ILE A 66 0.53 -5.21 21.96
C ILE A 66 -0.03 -6.60 22.33
N GLY A 67 0.79 -7.65 22.33
CA GLY A 67 0.35 -9.02 22.65
C GLY A 67 -0.57 -9.65 21.59
N LYS A 68 -0.61 -9.13 20.38
CA LYS A 68 -1.45 -9.61 19.26
C LYS A 68 -0.59 -10.02 18.09
N GLN A 69 -1.05 -11.01 17.32
CA GLN A 69 -0.38 -11.40 16.07
C GLN A 69 -0.54 -10.31 15.01
N ILE A 70 0.56 -10.00 14.33
CA ILE A 70 0.56 -9.07 13.19
C ILE A 70 0.68 -9.84 11.88
N LEU A 71 -0.20 -9.50 10.97
CA LEU A 71 -0.18 -9.98 9.60
C LEU A 71 0.20 -8.81 8.67
N THR A 72 1.35 -8.91 8.03
CA THR A 72 1.88 -7.83 7.19
C THR A 72 1.81 -8.14 5.71
N SER A 73 1.46 -7.13 4.93
CA SER A 73 1.60 -7.05 3.48
C SER A 73 2.48 -5.88 3.06
N ALA A 74 3.24 -5.30 3.99
CA ALA A 74 4.21 -4.28 3.65
C ALA A 74 5.34 -4.87 2.79
N GLU A 75 5.71 -4.18 1.71
CA GLU A 75 6.67 -4.68 0.72
C GLU A 75 7.36 -3.52 0.00
N HIS A 76 8.62 -3.74 -0.43
CA HIS A 76 9.33 -2.79 -1.27
C HIS A 76 8.60 -2.54 -2.60
N GLY A 77 8.29 -1.28 -2.86
CA GLY A 77 7.67 -0.87 -4.10
C GLY A 77 6.18 -1.21 -4.21
N ALA A 78 5.51 -1.61 -3.12
CA ALA A 78 4.07 -1.83 -3.12
C ALA A 78 3.34 -0.58 -3.66
N GLY A 79 2.38 -0.81 -4.55
CA GLY A 79 1.61 0.23 -5.21
C GLY A 79 0.17 0.30 -4.68
N ILE A 80 -0.59 1.24 -5.23
CA ILE A 80 -1.99 1.45 -4.83
C ILE A 80 -2.88 0.24 -5.18
N TYR A 81 -2.54 -0.50 -6.25
CA TYR A 81 -3.24 -1.73 -6.58
C TYR A 81 -3.08 -2.80 -5.49
N ASP A 82 -1.87 -2.96 -4.95
CA ASP A 82 -1.63 -3.89 -3.84
C ASP A 82 -2.48 -3.54 -2.61
N PHE A 83 -2.64 -2.24 -2.32
CA PHE A 83 -3.52 -1.79 -1.25
C PHE A 83 -4.96 -2.25 -1.47
N LEU A 84 -5.53 -2.01 -2.66
CA LEU A 84 -6.90 -2.42 -2.99
C LEU A 84 -7.12 -3.94 -2.88
N VAL A 85 -6.13 -4.75 -3.20
CA VAL A 85 -6.20 -6.21 -3.03
C VAL A 85 -6.11 -6.58 -1.55
N CYS A 86 -5.20 -5.96 -0.81
CA CYS A 86 -4.99 -6.23 0.61
C CYS A 86 -6.24 -5.92 1.44
N GLU A 87 -6.82 -4.73 1.27
CA GLU A 87 -7.95 -4.31 2.08
C GLU A 87 -9.19 -5.20 1.90
N LYS A 88 -9.36 -5.82 0.72
CA LYS A 88 -10.45 -6.79 0.48
C LYS A 88 -10.29 -8.07 1.28
N ASN A 89 -9.07 -8.47 1.57
CA ASN A 89 -8.74 -9.67 2.32
C ASN A 89 -8.76 -9.46 3.85
N ILE A 90 -8.90 -8.22 4.33
CA ILE A 90 -8.98 -7.92 5.76
C ILE A 90 -10.39 -8.26 6.28
N PRO A 91 -10.54 -9.00 7.39
CA PRO A 91 -11.83 -9.26 8.02
C PRO A 91 -12.50 -7.99 8.55
N ASN A 92 -13.81 -8.05 8.79
CA ASN A 92 -14.53 -6.97 9.46
C ASN A 92 -14.06 -6.80 10.91
N ASN A 93 -14.16 -5.58 11.44
CA ASN A 93 -13.79 -5.22 12.82
C ASN A 93 -12.31 -5.52 13.14
N SER A 94 -11.43 -5.36 12.18
CA SER A 94 -9.98 -5.54 12.35
C SER A 94 -9.30 -4.25 12.78
N VAL A 95 -8.08 -4.37 13.27
CA VAL A 95 -7.15 -3.23 13.44
C VAL A 95 -6.22 -3.19 12.24
N CYS A 96 -6.12 -2.04 11.58
CA CYS A 96 -5.34 -1.85 10.36
C CYS A 96 -4.35 -0.71 10.52
N ILE A 97 -3.06 -1.00 10.37
CA ILE A 97 -2.01 0.01 10.29
C ILE A 97 -1.63 0.13 8.81
N VAL A 98 -1.84 1.30 8.25
CA VAL A 98 -1.71 1.54 6.82
C VAL A 98 -0.76 2.70 6.58
N SER A 99 0.21 2.54 5.69
CA SER A 99 1.06 3.65 5.25
C SER A 99 0.23 4.70 4.52
N PHE A 100 0.46 5.98 4.83
CA PHE A 100 0.11 7.04 3.88
C PHE A 100 1.19 7.07 2.80
N PRO A 101 0.93 6.50 1.61
CA PRO A 101 1.98 6.05 0.70
C PRO A 101 2.42 7.16 -0.25
N GLU A 102 3.02 8.23 0.26
CA GLU A 102 3.39 9.41 -0.53
C GLU A 102 4.24 9.05 -1.75
N CYS A 103 5.27 8.23 -1.55
CA CYS A 103 6.11 7.75 -2.66
C CYS A 103 5.33 6.94 -3.69
N ALA A 104 4.43 6.06 -3.26
CA ALA A 104 3.63 5.25 -4.18
C ALA A 104 2.61 6.09 -4.96
N LEU A 105 2.09 7.16 -4.37
CA LEU A 105 1.20 8.10 -5.06
C LEU A 105 1.93 8.89 -6.16
N LEU A 106 3.16 9.29 -5.90
CA LEU A 106 3.96 10.12 -6.80
C LEU A 106 4.76 9.31 -7.84
N ARG A 107 5.09 8.06 -7.54
CA ARG A 107 5.86 7.18 -8.42
C ARG A 107 5.05 6.73 -9.64
N ASN A 108 5.74 6.54 -10.78
CA ASN A 108 5.15 6.01 -11.99
C ASN A 108 4.50 4.63 -11.72
N PRO A 109 3.23 4.40 -12.08
CA PRO A 109 2.52 3.14 -11.85
C PRO A 109 3.23 1.92 -12.43
N LEU A 110 3.96 2.09 -13.54
CA LEU A 110 4.72 1.00 -14.19
C LEU A 110 5.94 0.56 -13.37
N SER A 111 6.40 1.37 -12.41
CA SER A 111 7.47 1.03 -11.49
C SER A 111 6.99 0.39 -10.19
N ASP A 112 5.68 0.31 -9.97
CA ASP A 112 5.12 -0.34 -8.80
C ASP A 112 5.36 -1.86 -8.85
N ASN A 113 5.78 -2.41 -7.72
CA ASN A 113 6.05 -3.83 -7.57
C ASN A 113 4.80 -4.56 -7.06
N ASN A 114 3.85 -4.78 -7.97
CA ASN A 114 2.58 -5.42 -7.62
C ASN A 114 2.77 -6.94 -7.44
N ARG A 115 2.62 -7.45 -6.23
CA ARG A 115 2.84 -8.86 -5.87
C ARG A 115 1.63 -9.59 -5.34
N THR A 116 0.51 -8.89 -5.13
CA THR A 116 -0.67 -9.43 -4.45
C THR A 116 -1.54 -10.34 -5.30
N GLY A 117 -1.20 -10.55 -6.56
CA GLY A 117 -1.98 -11.36 -7.48
C GLY A 117 -3.08 -10.57 -8.21
N PHE A 118 -3.85 -11.27 -9.03
CA PHE A 118 -4.83 -10.68 -9.90
C PHE A 118 -6.22 -10.71 -9.25
N GLU A 119 -6.84 -9.53 -9.12
CA GLU A 119 -8.19 -9.37 -8.58
C GLU A 119 -9.01 -8.43 -9.48
N TRP A 120 -9.99 -9.00 -10.22
CA TRP A 120 -10.81 -8.24 -11.19
C TRP A 120 -11.52 -7.04 -10.58
N SER A 121 -12.06 -7.20 -9.40
CA SER A 121 -12.79 -6.12 -8.75
C SER A 121 -11.88 -4.93 -8.43
N CYS A 122 -10.60 -5.18 -8.12
CA CYS A 122 -9.61 -4.11 -7.89
C CYS A 122 -9.23 -3.43 -9.21
N ILE A 123 -9.07 -4.17 -10.30
CA ILE A 123 -8.85 -3.58 -11.63
C ILE A 123 -10.03 -2.68 -12.04
N LEU A 124 -11.26 -3.13 -11.79
CA LEU A 124 -12.44 -2.31 -12.05
C LEU A 124 -12.48 -1.05 -11.19
N GLU A 125 -12.02 -1.11 -9.95
CA GLU A 125 -11.94 0.08 -9.09
C GLU A 125 -10.85 1.05 -9.57
N LEU A 126 -9.68 0.58 -10.02
CA LEU A 126 -8.69 1.43 -10.66
C LEU A 126 -9.26 2.16 -11.88
N PHE A 127 -9.93 1.41 -12.76
CA PHE A 127 -10.56 1.98 -13.95
C PHE A 127 -11.64 3.02 -13.61
N LYS A 128 -12.51 2.74 -12.63
CA LYS A 128 -13.51 3.70 -12.13
C LYS A 128 -12.87 4.93 -11.47
N SER A 129 -11.67 4.80 -10.94
CA SER A 129 -10.91 5.91 -10.37
C SER A 129 -10.24 6.79 -11.42
N GLY A 130 -10.30 6.40 -12.69
CA GLY A 130 -9.72 7.13 -13.81
C GLY A 130 -8.36 6.61 -14.29
N CYS A 131 -7.94 5.42 -13.85
CA CYS A 131 -6.73 4.78 -14.35
C CYS A 131 -6.85 4.50 -15.86
N PRO A 132 -5.90 4.94 -16.70
CA PRO A 132 -5.89 4.65 -18.12
C PRO A 132 -5.86 3.16 -18.42
N LEU A 133 -6.42 2.75 -19.56
CA LEU A 133 -6.57 1.34 -19.91
C LEU A 133 -5.22 0.62 -20.09
N ASP A 134 -4.25 1.29 -20.67
CA ASP A 134 -2.88 0.79 -20.88
C ASP A 134 -2.14 0.60 -19.55
N GLU A 135 -2.32 1.50 -18.58
CA GLU A 135 -1.79 1.34 -17.23
C GLU A 135 -2.47 0.17 -16.51
N CYS A 136 -3.80 0.04 -16.60
CA CYS A 136 -4.52 -1.11 -16.08
C CYS A 136 -4.02 -2.43 -16.68
N GLN A 137 -3.77 -2.47 -17.99
CA GLN A 137 -3.22 -3.63 -18.67
C GLN A 137 -1.81 -3.98 -18.18
N SER A 138 -0.98 -2.98 -17.96
CA SER A 138 0.38 -3.16 -17.44
C SER A 138 0.36 -3.72 -16.01
N ILE A 139 -0.51 -3.21 -15.14
CA ILE A 139 -0.72 -3.73 -13.80
C ILE A 139 -1.16 -5.20 -13.87
N VAL A 140 -2.10 -5.55 -14.74
CA VAL A 140 -2.53 -6.94 -14.97
C VAL A 140 -1.38 -7.82 -15.42
N GLY A 141 -0.58 -7.35 -16.38
CA GLY A 141 0.58 -8.10 -16.91
C GLY A 141 1.64 -8.39 -15.84
N LEU A 142 1.90 -7.45 -14.96
CA LEU A 142 2.86 -7.60 -13.87
C LEU A 142 2.36 -8.61 -12.82
N ASN A 143 1.07 -8.64 -12.53
CA ASN A 143 0.47 -9.49 -11.51
C ASN A 143 0.34 -10.98 -11.89
N GLN A 144 0.47 -11.34 -13.16
CA GLN A 144 0.40 -12.74 -13.62
C GLN A 144 1.46 -13.64 -12.96
N LYS A 145 2.58 -13.07 -12.52
CA LYS A 145 3.67 -13.80 -11.86
C LYS A 145 3.39 -14.12 -10.38
N SER A 146 2.34 -13.56 -9.79
CA SER A 146 2.10 -13.55 -8.34
C SER A 146 0.85 -14.32 -7.90
N ILE A 147 0.29 -15.19 -8.74
CA ILE A 147 -0.98 -15.92 -8.48
C ILE A 147 -0.98 -16.67 -7.13
N PHE A 148 0.20 -17.12 -6.69
CA PHE A 148 0.37 -17.85 -5.44
C PHE A 148 0.99 -17.02 -4.31
N TYR A 149 1.08 -15.71 -4.46
CA TYR A 149 1.64 -14.86 -3.44
C TYR A 149 0.64 -14.64 -2.29
N LYS A 150 1.07 -14.89 -1.06
CA LYS A 150 0.24 -14.58 0.10
C LYS A 150 0.14 -13.09 0.29
N VAL A 151 -1.07 -12.57 0.30
CA VAL A 151 -1.35 -11.14 0.52
C VAL A 151 -0.85 -10.72 1.89
N PHE A 152 -1.16 -11.52 2.94
CA PHE A 152 -0.65 -11.28 4.28
C PHE A 152 0.24 -12.41 4.76
N ARG A 153 1.34 -12.05 5.41
CA ARG A 153 2.30 -12.98 6.02
C ARG A 153 2.44 -12.67 7.50
N LYS A 154 2.79 -13.68 8.29
CA LYS A 154 3.24 -13.45 9.67
C LYS A 154 4.43 -12.51 9.65
N GLY A 155 4.46 -11.60 10.62
CA GLY A 155 5.48 -10.56 10.70
C GLY A 155 6.89 -11.08 10.43
N HIS A 156 7.60 -10.36 9.59
CA HIS A 156 9.02 -10.58 9.40
C HIS A 156 9.79 -9.61 10.29
N SER A 157 10.89 -10.10 10.85
CA SER A 157 11.89 -9.20 11.44
C SER A 157 12.33 -8.20 10.38
N LEU A 158 12.52 -6.97 10.80
CA LEU A 158 13.16 -5.94 9.99
C LEU A 158 14.44 -6.49 9.36
N TYR A 159 14.72 -6.08 8.15
CA TYR A 159 16.05 -6.17 7.62
C TYR A 159 16.96 -5.37 8.56
N PRO A 160 18.04 -5.96 9.10
CA PRO A 160 19.01 -5.20 9.87
C PRO A 160 19.78 -4.29 8.91
N TYR A 161 19.23 -3.11 8.65
CA TYR A 161 20.00 -2.09 7.99
C TYR A 161 21.02 -1.56 8.98
N SER A 162 22.29 -1.51 8.55
CA SER A 162 23.33 -0.87 9.35
C SER A 162 22.95 0.58 9.65
N ASP A 163 23.35 1.10 10.81
CA ASP A 163 23.06 2.45 11.27
C ASP A 163 23.67 3.57 10.39
N THR A 164 24.36 3.20 9.32
CA THR A 164 25.02 4.15 8.42
C THR A 164 24.28 4.28 7.10
N LEU A 165 24.12 5.50 6.62
CA LEU A 165 23.72 5.81 5.25
C LEU A 165 24.66 5.11 4.26
N VAL A 166 24.19 4.01 3.67
CA VAL A 166 25.02 3.16 2.81
C VAL A 166 25.00 3.65 1.36
N TYR A 167 23.90 4.27 0.92
CA TYR A 167 23.78 4.79 -0.45
C TYR A 167 22.94 6.06 -0.47
N PRO A 168 23.52 7.22 -0.79
CA PRO A 168 22.72 8.37 -1.18
C PRO A 168 22.04 8.04 -2.50
N GLU A 169 20.72 7.85 -2.47
CA GLU A 169 19.94 7.85 -3.69
C GLU A 169 20.18 9.19 -4.42
N PRO A 170 20.23 9.20 -5.76
CA PRO A 170 20.53 10.42 -6.49
C PRO A 170 19.44 11.47 -6.24
N LEU A 171 19.77 12.57 -5.59
CA LEU A 171 18.86 13.69 -5.34
C LEU A 171 18.06 14.15 -6.57
N PRO A 172 18.60 14.12 -7.82
CA PRO A 172 17.82 14.45 -9.01
C PRO A 172 16.58 13.59 -9.20
N LEU A 173 16.64 12.31 -8.84
CA LEU A 173 15.47 11.42 -8.93
C LEU A 173 14.37 11.84 -7.94
N TRP A 174 14.75 12.20 -6.72
CA TRP A 174 13.84 12.70 -5.71
C TRP A 174 13.25 14.06 -6.08
N ARG A 175 14.05 14.96 -6.68
CA ARG A 175 13.53 16.22 -7.21
C ARG A 175 12.48 15.98 -8.28
N SER A 176 12.76 15.11 -9.25
CA SER A 176 11.78 14.73 -10.27
C SER A 176 10.49 14.17 -9.64
N LEU A 177 10.60 13.38 -8.58
CA LEU A 177 9.42 12.85 -7.89
C LEU A 177 8.52 13.97 -7.33
N PHE A 178 9.08 14.99 -6.74
CA PHE A 178 8.32 16.05 -6.08
C PHE A 178 8.02 17.26 -6.99
N GLU A 179 8.87 17.59 -7.95
CA GLU A 179 8.75 18.81 -8.75
C GLU A 179 8.03 18.59 -10.08
N ASP A 180 8.14 17.40 -10.71
CA ASP A 180 7.49 17.12 -11.99
C ASP A 180 5.98 16.84 -11.83
N GLU A 181 5.20 17.29 -12.81
CA GLU A 181 3.77 17.00 -12.87
C GLU A 181 3.49 15.50 -13.01
N LYS A 182 2.45 15.00 -12.35
CA LYS A 182 2.09 13.58 -12.28
C LYS A 182 0.65 13.36 -12.76
N ASP A 183 0.49 12.98 -14.02
CA ASP A 183 -0.81 12.71 -14.63
C ASP A 183 -1.59 11.61 -13.90
N TRP A 184 -0.86 10.66 -13.30
CA TRP A 184 -1.45 9.52 -12.58
C TRP A 184 -1.87 9.82 -11.14
N PHE A 185 -1.47 10.96 -10.55
CA PHE A 185 -1.75 11.25 -9.14
C PHE A 185 -3.24 11.19 -8.82
N SER A 186 -4.09 11.79 -9.63
CA SER A 186 -5.53 11.89 -9.38
C SER A 186 -6.19 10.53 -9.25
N TRP A 187 -5.94 9.59 -10.15
CA TRP A 187 -6.55 8.27 -10.08
C TRP A 187 -5.95 7.42 -8.96
N LYS A 188 -4.65 7.52 -8.67
CA LYS A 188 -4.01 6.86 -7.52
C LYS A 188 -4.60 7.37 -6.20
N ALA A 189 -4.76 8.67 -6.04
CA ALA A 189 -5.38 9.28 -4.86
C ALA A 189 -6.83 8.83 -4.68
N ASN A 190 -7.63 8.80 -5.76
CA ASN A 190 -8.99 8.30 -5.72
C ASN A 190 -9.05 6.81 -5.33
N SER A 191 -8.17 5.99 -5.88
CA SER A 191 -8.07 4.56 -5.55
C SER A 191 -7.66 4.34 -4.10
N TYR A 192 -6.71 5.13 -3.59
CA TYR A 192 -6.31 5.07 -2.19
C TYR A 192 -7.45 5.43 -1.23
N LYS A 193 -8.15 6.54 -1.50
CA LYS A 193 -9.37 6.91 -0.74
C LYS A 193 -10.40 5.80 -0.75
N LYS A 194 -10.59 5.14 -1.88
CA LYS A 194 -11.50 4.02 -2.00
C LYS A 194 -11.12 2.85 -1.10
N GLY A 195 -9.84 2.51 -1.04
CA GLY A 195 -9.34 1.48 -0.12
C GLY A 195 -9.58 1.85 1.33
N ILE A 196 -9.32 3.10 1.74
CA ILE A 196 -9.66 3.58 3.09
C ILE A 196 -11.17 3.45 3.36
N GLN A 197 -12.03 3.84 2.40
CA GLN A 197 -13.47 3.69 2.53
C GLN A 197 -13.89 2.24 2.78
N TYR A 198 -13.29 1.27 2.07
CA TYR A 198 -13.58 -0.15 2.32
C TYR A 198 -13.21 -0.59 3.74
N LEU A 199 -12.10 -0.09 4.30
CA LEU A 199 -11.73 -0.39 5.69
C LEU A 199 -12.74 0.20 6.68
N VAL A 200 -13.20 1.42 6.43
CA VAL A 200 -14.26 2.07 7.22
C VAL A 200 -15.57 1.27 7.14
N ASP A 201 -15.98 0.87 5.95
CA ASP A 201 -17.20 0.08 5.72
C ASP A 201 -17.14 -1.28 6.44
N LYS A 202 -15.95 -1.83 6.63
CA LYS A 202 -15.68 -3.03 7.43
C LYS A 202 -15.65 -2.78 8.93
N ARG A 203 -15.84 -1.56 9.37
CA ARG A 203 -15.74 -1.12 10.78
C ARG A 203 -14.37 -1.44 11.38
N SER A 204 -13.33 -1.35 10.58
CA SER A 204 -11.96 -1.54 11.06
C SER A 204 -11.49 -0.28 11.77
N GLN A 205 -10.72 -0.44 12.85
CA GLN A 205 -9.91 0.64 13.40
C GLN A 205 -8.75 0.89 12.43
N ILE A 206 -8.55 2.14 12.03
CA ILE A 206 -7.56 2.51 11.02
C ILE A 206 -6.53 3.42 11.65
N ILE A 207 -5.26 3.07 11.49
CA ILE A 207 -4.13 3.92 11.85
C ILE A 207 -3.34 4.18 10.57
N LEU A 208 -3.44 5.39 10.05
CA LEU A 208 -2.63 5.84 8.92
C LEU A 208 -1.31 6.40 9.43
N VAL A 209 -0.19 5.97 8.86
CA VAL A 209 1.14 6.43 9.25
C VAL A 209 1.82 7.07 8.04
N GLN A 210 2.15 8.35 8.15
CA GLN A 210 2.99 9.07 7.20
C GLN A 210 4.44 9.04 7.71
N PHE A 211 5.33 8.44 6.93
CA PHE A 211 6.75 8.33 7.26
C PHE A 211 7.51 9.60 6.91
N PRO A 212 8.58 9.91 7.65
CA PRO A 212 9.42 11.06 7.37
C PRO A 212 10.34 10.81 6.18
N PHE A 213 10.80 11.88 5.57
CA PHE A 213 11.96 11.89 4.69
C PHE A 213 13.17 12.53 5.39
N ASP A 214 14.36 12.25 4.87
CA ASP A 214 15.57 12.95 5.31
C ASP A 214 15.48 14.46 5.03
N LYS A 215 16.17 15.26 5.83
CA LYS A 215 16.20 16.72 5.69
C LYS A 215 16.61 17.20 4.30
N GLN A 216 17.42 16.44 3.57
CA GLN A 216 17.81 16.78 2.20
C GLN A 216 16.60 16.75 1.26
N ILE A 217 15.74 15.73 1.36
CA ILE A 217 14.48 15.69 0.59
C ILE A 217 13.53 16.78 1.09
N GLU A 218 13.31 16.90 2.39
CA GLU A 218 12.40 17.89 2.95
C GLU A 218 12.76 19.33 2.54
N SER A 219 14.05 19.64 2.36
CA SER A 219 14.51 20.97 1.97
C SER A 219 13.94 21.50 0.65
N PHE A 220 13.63 20.61 -0.31
CA PHE A 220 13.00 20.99 -1.59
C PHE A 220 11.56 20.46 -1.73
N ALA A 221 11.23 19.35 -1.09
CA ALA A 221 9.90 18.75 -1.19
C ALA A 221 8.82 19.63 -0.55
N CYS A 222 9.11 20.26 0.59
CA CYS A 222 8.13 21.02 1.38
C CYS A 222 7.40 22.13 0.60
N ASN A 223 8.03 22.69 -0.45
CA ASN A 223 7.45 23.75 -1.29
C ASN A 223 7.07 23.22 -2.70
N SER A 224 7.13 21.93 -2.94
CA SER A 224 6.85 21.35 -4.25
C SER A 224 5.35 21.23 -4.51
N VAL A 225 4.96 21.23 -5.79
CA VAL A 225 3.56 21.04 -6.22
C VAL A 225 3.02 19.71 -5.73
N ASN A 226 3.81 18.65 -5.84
CA ASN A 226 3.40 17.31 -5.46
C ASN A 226 3.24 17.14 -3.95
N ARG A 227 4.03 17.81 -3.12
CA ARG A 227 3.82 17.86 -1.67
C ARG A 227 2.49 18.55 -1.33
N HIS A 228 2.17 19.65 -2.00
CA HIS A 228 0.88 20.30 -1.81
C HIS A 228 -0.30 19.40 -2.21
N LEU A 229 -0.15 18.59 -3.26
CA LEU A 229 -1.17 17.61 -3.66
C LEU A 229 -1.33 16.49 -2.61
N THR A 230 -0.22 15.94 -2.10
CA THR A 230 -0.27 14.90 -1.07
C THR A 230 -0.80 15.43 0.26
N ASP A 231 -0.44 16.65 0.67
CA ASP A 231 -0.97 17.31 1.85
C ASP A 231 -2.47 17.62 1.73
N SER A 232 -2.91 18.04 0.53
CA SER A 232 -4.34 18.22 0.27
C SER A 232 -5.10 16.91 0.40
N LEU A 233 -4.59 15.81 -0.15
CA LEU A 233 -5.17 14.48 -0.01
C LEU A 233 -5.21 14.04 1.46
N LYS A 234 -4.12 14.23 2.21
CA LYS A 234 -4.03 13.97 3.65
C LYS A 234 -5.16 14.67 4.41
N ASN A 235 -5.30 15.98 4.20
CA ASN A 235 -6.31 16.78 4.88
C ASN A 235 -7.74 16.32 4.54
N VAL A 236 -7.99 15.94 3.29
CA VAL A 236 -9.28 15.39 2.86
C VAL A 236 -9.55 14.06 3.58
N ILE A 237 -8.58 13.16 3.64
CA ILE A 237 -8.72 11.85 4.31
C ILE A 237 -8.98 12.03 5.81
N ILE A 238 -8.19 12.86 6.50
CA ILE A 238 -8.39 13.15 7.92
C ILE A 238 -9.80 13.64 8.18
N LYS A 239 -10.29 14.57 7.36
CA LYS A 239 -11.63 15.15 7.50
C LYS A 239 -12.74 14.17 7.15
N ASP A 240 -12.64 13.50 5.98
CA ASP A 240 -13.71 12.64 5.44
C ASP A 240 -13.94 11.41 6.33
N TYR A 241 -12.89 10.91 6.99
CA TYR A 241 -12.95 9.72 7.84
C TYR A 241 -12.84 10.00 9.33
N ALA A 242 -12.90 11.27 9.73
CA ALA A 242 -12.84 11.73 11.11
C ALA A 242 -11.66 11.12 11.89
N LEU A 243 -10.45 11.19 11.29
CA LEU A 243 -9.25 10.65 11.93
C LEU A 243 -8.72 11.65 12.97
N ASP A 244 -8.34 11.15 14.12
CA ASP A 244 -7.59 11.93 15.11
C ASP A 244 -6.17 12.14 14.60
N TYR A 245 -5.79 13.41 14.40
CA TYR A 245 -4.47 13.76 13.89
C TYR A 245 -3.46 13.85 15.01
N GLU A 246 -2.39 13.07 14.90
CA GLU A 246 -1.28 13.06 15.84
C GLU A 246 0.05 13.33 15.14
N LYS A 247 0.91 14.07 15.81
CA LYS A 247 2.26 14.39 15.35
C LYS A 247 3.29 13.79 16.28
N ILE A 248 4.00 12.79 15.79
CA ILE A 248 5.10 12.17 16.52
C ILE A 248 6.41 12.81 16.09
N VAL A 249 7.16 13.32 17.05
CA VAL A 249 8.48 13.92 16.81
C VAL A 249 9.55 13.00 17.36
N LEU A 250 10.33 12.40 16.47
CA LEU A 250 11.49 11.59 16.83
C LEU A 250 12.74 12.47 16.82
N ASN A 251 13.45 12.53 17.95
CA ASN A 251 14.67 13.30 18.09
C ASN A 251 15.89 12.44 17.72
N GLY A 252 16.72 12.88 16.79
CA GLY A 252 17.91 12.12 16.39
C GLY A 252 18.41 12.40 14.99
N ASP A 253 17.84 13.35 14.29
CA ASP A 253 18.28 13.77 12.95
C ASP A 253 18.39 12.60 11.95
N SER A 254 19.33 12.70 11.03
CA SER A 254 19.68 11.66 10.06
C SER A 254 20.20 10.36 10.69
N LEU A 255 20.51 10.35 11.98
CA LEU A 255 20.91 9.13 12.71
C LEU A 255 19.78 8.09 12.83
N LEU A 256 18.54 8.48 12.58
CA LEU A 256 17.39 7.58 12.56
C LEU A 256 17.06 7.06 11.15
N MET A 257 17.76 7.54 10.12
CA MET A 257 17.55 7.15 8.74
C MET A 257 18.65 6.21 8.26
N HIS A 258 18.26 5.27 7.41
CA HIS A 258 19.17 4.39 6.68
C HIS A 258 19.59 5.04 5.34
N ASP A 259 18.62 5.63 4.66
CA ASP A 259 18.78 6.42 3.44
C ASP A 259 17.83 7.62 3.46
N LEU A 260 17.62 8.26 2.32
CA LEU A 260 16.81 9.49 2.23
C LEU A 260 15.33 9.30 2.52
N SER A 261 14.81 8.06 2.50
CA SER A 261 13.38 7.75 2.61
C SER A 261 13.05 6.64 3.61
N HIS A 262 14.06 5.91 4.09
CA HIS A 262 13.85 4.75 4.94
C HIS A 262 14.53 4.93 6.29
N MET A 263 13.82 4.53 7.34
CA MET A 263 14.37 4.52 8.69
C MET A 263 15.36 3.37 8.86
N ASN A 264 16.35 3.57 9.74
CA ASN A 264 17.20 2.48 10.22
C ASN A 264 16.51 1.74 11.39
N GLU A 265 17.17 0.72 11.94
CA GLU A 265 16.63 -0.08 13.02
C GLU A 265 16.26 0.75 14.26
N VAL A 266 17.06 1.75 14.61
CA VAL A 266 16.82 2.61 15.78
C VAL A 266 15.56 3.46 15.55
N GLY A 267 15.47 4.12 14.40
CA GLY A 267 14.30 4.92 14.02
C GLY A 267 13.02 4.08 13.98
N ALA A 268 13.09 2.91 13.36
CA ALA A 268 11.95 1.99 13.27
C ALA A 268 11.47 1.52 14.65
N ARG A 269 12.35 1.20 15.58
CA ARG A 269 11.99 0.79 16.94
C ARG A 269 11.35 1.92 17.74
N LEU A 270 11.87 3.14 17.63
CA LEU A 270 11.28 4.31 18.28
C LEU A 270 9.86 4.57 17.74
N LEU A 271 9.69 4.59 16.42
CA LEU A 271 8.37 4.76 15.82
C LEU A 271 7.42 3.65 16.22
N THR A 272 7.89 2.40 16.25
CA THR A 272 7.06 1.25 16.66
C THR A 272 6.53 1.40 18.08
N ALA A 273 7.35 1.88 19.00
CA ALA A 273 6.93 2.12 20.38
C ALA A 273 5.82 3.20 20.48
N GLU A 274 5.95 4.27 19.69
CA GLU A 274 4.93 5.33 19.63
C GLU A 274 3.62 4.83 19.00
N VAL A 275 3.68 4.11 17.88
CA VAL A 275 2.48 3.50 17.26
C VAL A 275 1.82 2.51 18.21
N ALA A 276 2.59 1.72 18.95
CA ALA A 276 2.06 0.81 19.95
C ALA A 276 1.38 1.55 21.09
N SER A 277 1.92 2.69 21.52
CA SER A 277 1.31 3.55 22.54
C SER A 277 -0.08 4.04 22.11
N VAL A 278 -0.22 4.52 20.88
CA VAL A 278 -1.52 4.92 20.31
C VAL A 278 -2.51 3.76 20.34
N LEU A 279 -2.09 2.56 19.91
CA LEU A 279 -2.94 1.36 19.93
C LEU A 279 -3.38 0.91 21.32
N GLN A 280 -2.57 1.16 22.35
CA GLN A 280 -2.89 0.78 23.73
C GLN A 280 -3.81 1.80 24.43
N ILE A 281 -3.64 3.08 24.12
CA ILE A 281 -4.41 4.18 24.77
C ILE A 281 -5.80 4.27 24.15
N ASP A 282 -5.90 4.17 22.84
CA ASP A 282 -7.15 4.33 22.12
C ASP A 282 -7.42 3.11 21.22
N THR A 283 -8.36 2.28 21.65
CA THR A 283 -8.75 1.06 20.92
C THR A 283 -9.99 1.27 20.04
N VAL A 284 -10.51 2.48 19.93
CA VAL A 284 -11.81 2.75 19.28
C VAL A 284 -11.68 3.74 18.12
N ASN A 285 -10.89 4.78 18.28
CA ASN A 285 -10.80 5.84 17.28
C ASN A 285 -9.85 5.48 16.12
N ASN A 286 -10.07 6.13 15.00
CA ASN A 286 -9.16 6.10 13.86
C ASN A 286 -8.14 7.22 13.98
N HIS A 287 -6.89 6.96 13.62
CA HIS A 287 -5.79 7.92 13.79
C HIS A 287 -5.06 8.19 12.48
N PHE A 288 -4.56 9.40 12.32
CA PHE A 288 -3.55 9.76 11.34
C PHE A 288 -2.29 10.22 12.08
N ILE A 289 -1.22 9.46 11.97
CA ILE A 289 0.07 9.72 12.61
C ILE A 289 1.02 10.31 11.57
N GLU A 290 1.44 11.55 11.76
CA GLU A 290 2.52 12.17 10.99
C GLU A 290 3.82 12.09 11.78
N VAL A 291 4.83 11.43 11.21
CA VAL A 291 6.14 11.26 11.84
C VAL A 291 7.11 12.30 11.32
N ILE A 292 7.78 12.99 12.25
CA ILE A 292 8.80 14.00 11.94
C ILE A 292 10.08 13.64 12.67
N ILE A 293 11.21 13.78 11.99
CA ILE A 293 12.54 13.67 12.57
C ILE A 293 13.13 15.07 12.80
N ARG A 294 13.62 15.34 14.01
CA ARG A 294 14.27 16.59 14.40
C ARG A 294 15.68 16.37 14.92
#